data_4e273089e30737b480128a477e7f66f7
#
_entry.id   4e273089e30737b480128a477e7f66f7
#
_cell.length_a   1.000
_cell.length_b   1.000
_cell.length_c   1.000
_cell.angle_alpha   90.00
_cell.angle_beta   90.00
_cell.angle_gamma   90.00
#
_symmetry.space_group_name_H-M   'P 1'
#
loop_
_entity.id
_entity.type
_entity.pdbx_description
1 polymer ?
#
loop_
_entity_poly.entity_id
_entity_poly.type
_entity_poly.pdbx_seq_one_letter_code
_entity_poly.pdbx_strand_id
1 'polypeptide(L)'
;YYGRELYYHGAYARACAVLETYLAQGRGWAENDIEACKVLARCRSALGDAPGAMDALGRSLRYGLPRAEVCCEMGALWLQAGRCREAAFWYELALTLPRSDESGAFVSEDCYGYLPCIQLCVCYDRLGDHARAEAYNRRAGEYRPASPAYLHNLAYFESLARTQPAPQE
;
A
#
# COMPACT_ATOMS: atom_id res chain seq x y z
N TYR A 1 -14.12 16.76 -2.60
CA TYR A 1 -15.07 16.02 -1.73
C TYR A 1 -16.02 15.12 -2.52
N TYR A 2 -16.72 15.63 -3.56
CA TYR A 2 -17.75 14.88 -4.29
C TYR A 2 -17.24 13.59 -4.94
N GLY A 3 -16.06 13.58 -5.56
CA GLY A 3 -15.46 12.37 -6.14
C GLY A 3 -15.21 11.27 -5.09
N ARG A 4 -14.83 11.63 -3.87
CA ARG A 4 -14.64 10.71 -2.76
C ARG A 4 -15.95 10.14 -2.24
N GLU A 5 -16.99 10.94 -2.15
CA GLU A 5 -18.34 10.47 -1.81
C GLU A 5 -18.83 9.43 -2.82
N LEU A 6 -18.66 9.70 -4.12
CA LEU A 6 -19.00 8.75 -5.18
C LEU A 6 -18.23 7.42 -5.05
N TYR A 7 -16.96 7.48 -4.65
CA TYR A 7 -16.16 6.28 -4.37
C TYR A 7 -16.78 5.45 -3.23
N TYR A 8 -17.12 6.07 -2.10
CA TYR A 8 -17.74 5.38 -0.96
C TYR A 8 -19.11 4.78 -1.29
N HIS A 9 -19.84 5.37 -2.22
CA HIS A 9 -21.09 4.83 -2.73
C HIS A 9 -20.93 3.80 -3.86
N GLY A 10 -19.70 3.42 -4.20
CA GLY A 10 -19.43 2.43 -5.26
C GLY A 10 -19.66 2.95 -6.68
N ALA A 11 -19.91 4.24 -6.86
CA ALA A 11 -20.13 4.87 -8.16
C ALA A 11 -18.80 5.17 -8.88
N TYR A 12 -17.94 4.16 -9.04
CA TYR A 12 -16.55 4.30 -9.45
C TYR A 12 -16.36 5.02 -10.80
N ALA A 13 -17.16 4.68 -11.83
CA ALA A 13 -17.06 5.33 -13.14
C ALA A 13 -17.34 6.83 -13.07
N ARG A 14 -18.36 7.23 -12.30
CA ARG A 14 -18.70 8.64 -12.08
C ARG A 14 -17.63 9.34 -11.23
N ALA A 15 -17.09 8.65 -10.21
CA ALA A 15 -15.99 9.17 -9.41
C ALA A 15 -14.76 9.46 -10.28
N CYS A 16 -14.38 8.55 -11.19
CA CYS A 16 -13.30 8.76 -12.15
C CYS A 16 -13.51 10.03 -12.98
N ALA A 17 -14.69 10.20 -13.58
CA ALA A 17 -14.98 11.37 -14.42
C ALA A 17 -14.87 12.70 -13.66
N VAL A 18 -15.40 12.73 -12.43
CA VAL A 18 -15.34 13.92 -11.54
C VAL A 18 -13.91 14.22 -11.12
N LEU A 19 -13.15 13.20 -10.71
CA LEU A 19 -11.77 13.36 -10.25
C LEU A 19 -10.83 13.75 -11.39
N GLU A 20 -11.01 13.19 -12.59
CA GLU A 20 -10.24 13.62 -13.78
C GLU A 20 -10.52 15.08 -14.13
N THR A 21 -11.78 15.50 -14.13
CA THR A 21 -12.14 16.90 -14.36
C THR A 21 -11.51 17.82 -13.31
N TYR A 22 -11.54 17.45 -12.05
CA TYR A 22 -10.90 18.19 -10.97
C TYR A 22 -9.39 18.33 -11.18
N LEU A 23 -8.70 17.22 -11.42
CA LEU A 23 -7.24 17.20 -11.60
C LEU A 23 -6.80 17.93 -12.88
N ALA A 24 -7.64 17.96 -13.92
CA ALA A 24 -7.37 18.70 -15.16
C ALA A 24 -7.39 20.22 -14.96
N GLN A 25 -8.11 20.74 -13.95
CA GLN A 25 -8.15 22.17 -13.66
C GLN A 25 -6.83 22.72 -13.14
N GLY A 26 -6.00 21.88 -12.48
CA GLY A 26 -4.66 22.24 -12.00
C GLY A 26 -4.61 23.40 -10.99
N ARG A 27 -5.70 23.64 -10.27
CA ARG A 27 -5.86 24.75 -9.31
C ARG A 27 -6.05 24.26 -7.87
N GLY A 28 -5.87 22.96 -7.64
CA GLY A 28 -6.01 22.35 -6.33
C GLY A 28 -4.83 22.66 -5.41
N TRP A 29 -5.08 22.54 -4.10
CA TRP A 29 -4.00 22.44 -3.15
C TRP A 29 -3.36 21.05 -3.23
N ALA A 30 -2.02 20.97 -3.14
CA ALA A 30 -1.25 19.75 -3.37
C ALA A 30 -1.79 18.52 -2.60
N GLU A 31 -2.20 18.71 -1.33
CA GLU A 31 -2.77 17.61 -0.52
C GLU A 31 -4.08 17.06 -1.09
N ASN A 32 -4.95 17.96 -1.57
CA ASN A 32 -6.21 17.56 -2.20
C ASN A 32 -5.95 16.86 -3.54
N ASP A 33 -4.94 17.30 -4.29
CA ASP A 33 -4.59 16.72 -5.58
C ASP A 33 -3.97 15.32 -5.40
N ILE A 34 -3.10 15.14 -4.40
CA ILE A 34 -2.55 13.83 -4.02
C ILE A 34 -3.68 12.89 -3.60
N GLU A 35 -4.60 13.34 -2.74
CA GLU A 35 -5.74 12.52 -2.32
C GLU A 35 -6.66 12.18 -3.49
N ALA A 36 -6.91 13.13 -4.41
CA ALA A 36 -7.69 12.89 -5.61
C ALA A 36 -7.03 11.83 -6.50
N CYS A 37 -5.72 11.84 -6.66
CA CYS A 37 -4.98 10.81 -7.39
C CYS A 37 -5.14 9.42 -6.75
N LYS A 38 -5.06 9.31 -5.42
CA LYS A 38 -5.27 8.05 -4.69
C LYS A 38 -6.70 7.53 -4.86
N VAL A 39 -7.71 8.37 -4.68
CA VAL A 39 -9.12 7.97 -4.85
C VAL A 39 -9.38 7.55 -6.30
N LEU A 40 -8.82 8.26 -7.28
CA LEU A 40 -8.91 7.90 -8.69
C LEU A 40 -8.30 6.53 -8.96
N ALA A 41 -7.12 6.25 -8.40
CA ALA A 41 -6.47 4.96 -8.53
C ALA A 41 -7.31 3.82 -7.95
N ARG A 42 -7.90 4.01 -6.77
CA ARG A 42 -8.80 3.03 -6.15
C ARG A 42 -10.05 2.78 -7.01
N CYS A 43 -10.65 3.83 -7.58
CA CYS A 43 -11.78 3.70 -8.49
C CYS A 43 -11.42 2.90 -9.73
N ARG A 44 -10.28 3.19 -10.38
CA ARG A 44 -9.81 2.48 -11.56
C ARG A 44 -9.48 1.03 -11.25
N SER A 45 -8.82 0.76 -10.12
CA SER A 45 -8.57 -0.60 -9.65
C SER A 45 -9.86 -1.39 -9.44
N ALA A 46 -10.89 -0.79 -8.83
CA ALA A 46 -12.20 -1.41 -8.63
C ALA A 46 -12.93 -1.70 -9.96
N LEU A 47 -12.64 -0.93 -11.02
CA LEU A 47 -13.14 -1.15 -12.38
C LEU A 47 -12.29 -2.14 -13.19
N GLY A 48 -11.21 -2.69 -12.62
CA GLY A 48 -10.29 -3.62 -13.30
C GLY A 48 -9.25 -2.93 -14.18
N ASP A 49 -9.16 -1.60 -14.14
CA ASP A 49 -8.16 -0.80 -14.89
C ASP A 49 -6.88 -0.62 -14.05
N ALA A 50 -6.10 -1.68 -13.92
CA ALA A 50 -4.83 -1.65 -13.18
C ALA A 50 -3.79 -0.69 -13.79
N PRO A 51 -3.59 -0.62 -15.13
CA PRO A 51 -2.70 0.38 -15.72
C PRO A 51 -3.13 1.82 -15.40
N GLY A 52 -4.41 2.14 -15.54
CA GLY A 52 -4.93 3.46 -15.20
C GLY A 52 -4.84 3.79 -13.71
N ALA A 53 -4.95 2.79 -12.83
CA ALA A 53 -4.71 2.98 -11.40
C ALA A 53 -3.24 3.36 -11.12
N MET A 54 -2.29 2.68 -11.75
CA MET A 54 -0.87 3.02 -11.68
C MET A 54 -0.57 4.43 -12.17
N ASP A 55 -1.14 4.82 -13.32
CA ASP A 55 -0.99 6.16 -13.88
C ASP A 55 -1.53 7.23 -12.92
N ALA A 56 -2.69 6.97 -12.31
CA ALA A 56 -3.28 7.88 -11.34
C ALA A 56 -2.38 8.09 -10.11
N LEU A 57 -1.80 7.03 -9.56
CA LEU A 57 -0.83 7.14 -8.45
C LEU A 57 0.44 7.86 -8.90
N GLY A 58 0.96 7.56 -10.10
CA GLY A 58 2.13 8.23 -10.67
C GLY A 58 1.93 9.74 -10.81
N ARG A 59 0.72 10.19 -11.12
CA ARG A 59 0.39 11.63 -11.20
C ARG A 59 0.58 12.36 -9.87
N SER A 60 0.40 11.69 -8.73
CA SER A 60 0.60 12.31 -7.42
C SER A 60 2.02 12.83 -7.21
N LEU A 61 3.02 12.22 -7.88
CA LEU A 61 4.42 12.62 -7.81
C LEU A 61 4.71 14.00 -8.43
N ARG A 62 3.75 14.58 -9.16
CA ARG A 62 3.86 15.95 -9.67
C ARG A 62 3.71 16.99 -8.57
N TYR A 63 3.13 16.61 -7.44
CA TYR A 63 2.78 17.51 -6.34
C TYR A 63 3.77 17.44 -5.17
N GLY A 64 4.74 16.54 -5.22
CA GLY A 64 5.77 16.40 -4.20
C GLY A 64 6.44 15.03 -4.18
N LEU A 65 7.24 14.78 -3.17
CA LEU A 65 7.84 13.47 -2.93
C LEU A 65 6.75 12.43 -2.65
N PRO A 66 7.01 11.16 -2.99
CA PRO A 66 6.04 10.10 -2.69
C PRO A 66 5.78 10.04 -1.18
N ARG A 67 4.52 9.81 -0.81
CA ARG A 67 4.12 9.57 0.57
C ARG A 67 3.99 8.09 0.83
N ALA A 68 4.11 7.70 2.10
CA ALA A 68 3.97 6.28 2.47
C ALA A 68 2.63 5.69 2.02
N GLU A 69 1.54 6.47 2.06
CA GLU A 69 0.22 6.06 1.57
C GLU A 69 0.23 5.73 0.07
N VAL A 70 0.87 6.58 -0.74
CA VAL A 70 1.01 6.35 -2.19
C VAL A 70 1.87 5.11 -2.45
N CYS A 71 2.97 4.97 -1.71
CA CYS A 71 3.85 3.79 -1.82
C CYS A 71 3.11 2.50 -1.44
N CYS A 72 2.30 2.50 -0.39
CA CYS A 72 1.49 1.35 0.00
C CYS A 72 0.47 0.98 -1.08
N GLU A 73 -0.17 1.95 -1.71
CA GLU A 73 -1.11 1.70 -2.80
C GLU A 73 -0.41 1.18 -4.06
N MET A 74 0.77 1.72 -4.40
CA MET A 74 1.62 1.16 -5.46
C MET A 74 2.01 -0.28 -5.17
N GLY A 75 2.46 -0.56 -3.94
CA GLY A 75 2.79 -1.90 -3.49
C GLY A 75 1.61 -2.87 -3.63
N ALA A 76 0.41 -2.43 -3.26
CA ALA A 76 -0.81 -3.23 -3.38
C ALA A 76 -1.14 -3.58 -4.83
N LEU A 77 -1.03 -2.63 -5.77
CA LEU A 77 -1.28 -2.89 -7.20
C LEU A 77 -0.27 -3.89 -7.77
N TRP A 78 1.02 -3.76 -7.43
CA TRP A 78 2.04 -4.71 -7.86
C TRP A 78 1.83 -6.10 -7.26
N LEU A 79 1.42 -6.17 -5.98
CA LEU A 79 1.14 -7.43 -5.33
C LEU A 79 -0.08 -8.15 -5.93
N GLN A 80 -1.14 -7.41 -6.27
CA GLN A 80 -2.30 -7.92 -6.99
C GLN A 80 -1.94 -8.47 -8.38
N ALA A 81 -0.96 -7.85 -9.05
CA ALA A 81 -0.41 -8.33 -10.32
C ALA A 81 0.56 -9.53 -10.17
N GLY A 82 0.77 -10.04 -8.95
CA GLY A 82 1.72 -11.12 -8.68
C GLY A 82 3.20 -10.70 -8.74
N ARG A 83 3.49 -9.40 -8.84
CA ARG A 83 4.82 -8.83 -8.97
C ARG A 83 5.41 -8.51 -7.59
N CYS A 84 5.77 -9.57 -6.85
CA CYS A 84 6.17 -9.46 -5.45
C CYS A 84 7.45 -8.66 -5.22
N ARG A 85 8.41 -8.65 -6.16
CA ARG A 85 9.64 -7.85 -6.04
C ARG A 85 9.36 -6.35 -6.13
N GLU A 86 8.54 -5.96 -7.09
CA GLU A 86 8.13 -4.58 -7.28
C GLU A 86 7.25 -4.11 -6.12
N ALA A 87 6.36 -4.96 -5.64
CA ALA A 87 5.56 -4.68 -4.46
C ALA A 87 6.44 -4.45 -3.23
N ALA A 88 7.43 -5.32 -2.99
CA ALA A 88 8.36 -5.20 -1.87
C ALA A 88 9.13 -3.87 -1.92
N PHE A 89 9.62 -3.48 -3.10
CA PHE A 89 10.31 -2.19 -3.28
C PHE A 89 9.45 -1.01 -2.78
N TRP A 90 8.18 -0.96 -3.15
CA TRP A 90 7.30 0.13 -2.77
C TRP A 90 6.95 0.11 -1.28
N TYR A 91 6.75 -1.06 -0.69
CA TYR A 91 6.51 -1.17 0.75
C TYR A 91 7.76 -0.85 1.58
N GLU A 92 8.95 -1.26 1.13
CA GLU A 92 10.21 -0.87 1.77
C GLU A 92 10.43 0.64 1.70
N LEU A 93 10.16 1.25 0.55
CA LEU A 93 10.23 2.70 0.41
C LEU A 93 9.28 3.39 1.39
N ALA A 94 8.04 2.90 1.56
CA ALA A 94 7.10 3.45 2.51
C ALA A 94 7.67 3.53 3.95
N LEU A 95 8.44 2.50 4.36
CA LEU A 95 9.04 2.43 5.70
C LEU A 95 10.20 3.44 5.90
N THR A 96 10.75 4.01 4.83
CA THR A 96 11.82 5.00 4.90
C THR A 96 11.33 6.44 4.90
N LEU A 97 10.07 6.66 4.53
CA LEU A 97 9.52 7.99 4.36
C LEU A 97 9.07 8.59 5.70
N PRO A 98 9.35 9.88 5.92
CA PRO A 98 8.86 10.56 7.10
C PRO A 98 7.34 10.73 7.03
N ARG A 99 6.70 10.73 8.19
CA ARG A 99 5.30 11.12 8.29
C ARG A 99 5.15 12.57 7.84
N SER A 100 4.12 12.87 7.06
CA SER A 100 3.81 14.25 6.69
C SER A 100 3.14 14.95 7.87
N ASP A 101 3.79 15.99 8.38
CA ASP A 101 3.27 16.85 9.45
C ASP A 101 2.58 18.12 8.89
N GLU A 102 2.42 18.19 7.56
CA GLU A 102 1.75 19.34 6.92
C GLU A 102 0.27 19.38 7.34
N SER A 103 -0.18 20.60 7.69
CA SER A 103 -1.58 20.83 8.05
C SER A 103 -2.50 20.44 6.90
N GLY A 104 -3.43 19.52 7.18
CA GLY A 104 -4.40 19.02 6.20
C GLY A 104 -3.96 17.83 5.36
N ALA A 105 -2.77 17.25 5.60
CA ALA A 105 -2.39 15.99 4.97
C ALA A 105 -3.32 14.85 5.38
N PHE A 106 -3.69 14.01 4.42
CA PHE A 106 -4.48 12.79 4.67
C PHE A 106 -3.55 11.65 5.10
N VAL A 107 -3.18 11.63 6.38
CA VAL A 107 -2.24 10.68 6.96
C VAL A 107 -2.96 9.39 7.37
N SER A 108 -2.42 8.25 6.94
CA SER A 108 -2.80 6.92 7.42
C SER A 108 -1.65 6.32 8.23
N GLU A 109 -1.78 6.28 9.55
CA GLU A 109 -0.74 5.79 10.48
C GLU A 109 -0.20 4.41 10.09
N ASP A 110 -1.08 3.53 9.62
CA ASP A 110 -0.70 2.18 9.24
C ASP A 110 0.33 2.12 8.12
N CYS A 111 0.34 3.10 7.23
CA CYS A 111 1.27 3.16 6.11
C CYS A 111 2.72 3.44 6.55
N TYR A 112 2.92 3.89 7.79
CA TYR A 112 4.23 4.22 8.35
C TYR A 112 4.83 3.09 9.22
N GLY A 113 4.21 1.92 9.24
CA GLY A 113 4.72 0.81 10.04
C GLY A 113 4.00 -0.50 9.79
N TYR A 114 2.82 -0.68 10.35
CA TYR A 114 2.12 -1.96 10.33
C TYR A 114 1.84 -2.48 8.90
N LEU A 115 1.20 -1.68 8.05
CA LEU A 115 0.75 -2.11 6.73
C LEU A 115 1.91 -2.54 5.82
N PRO A 116 2.96 -1.72 5.61
CA PRO A 116 4.08 -2.19 4.80
C PRO A 116 4.77 -3.42 5.38
N CYS A 117 4.93 -3.52 6.71
CA CYS A 117 5.55 -4.70 7.31
C CYS A 117 4.75 -5.97 7.08
N ILE A 118 3.42 -5.96 7.28
CA ILE A 118 2.60 -7.16 7.07
C ILE A 118 2.56 -7.56 5.59
N GLN A 119 2.59 -6.61 4.65
CA GLN A 119 2.63 -6.89 3.22
C GLN A 119 4.00 -7.36 2.74
N LEU A 120 5.09 -6.84 3.32
CA LEU A 120 6.44 -7.34 3.05
C LEU A 120 6.63 -8.79 3.50
N CYS A 121 6.01 -9.19 4.60
CA CYS A 121 5.95 -10.58 4.99
C CYS A 121 5.37 -11.43 3.85
N VAL A 122 4.24 -11.05 3.28
CA VAL A 122 3.62 -11.76 2.15
C VAL A 122 4.51 -11.75 0.91
N CYS A 123 5.11 -10.60 0.58
CA CYS A 123 5.99 -10.48 -0.60
C CYS A 123 7.19 -11.42 -0.49
N TYR A 124 7.91 -11.41 0.63
CA TYR A 124 9.11 -12.20 0.82
C TYR A 124 8.81 -13.69 0.98
N ASP A 125 7.68 -14.04 1.61
CA ASP A 125 7.24 -15.45 1.66
C ASP A 125 7.00 -16.00 0.24
N ARG A 126 6.28 -15.27 -0.60
CA ARG A 126 6.05 -15.65 -2.01
C ARG A 126 7.34 -15.69 -2.85
N LEU A 127 8.34 -14.91 -2.48
CA LEU A 127 9.68 -14.94 -3.12
C LEU A 127 10.57 -16.07 -2.58
N GLY A 128 10.13 -16.83 -1.59
CA GLY A 128 10.87 -17.92 -0.96
C GLY A 128 11.90 -17.46 0.09
N ASP A 129 11.92 -16.18 0.44
CA ASP A 129 12.77 -15.62 1.49
C ASP A 129 12.04 -15.61 2.83
N HIS A 130 11.86 -16.80 3.40
CA HIS A 130 11.12 -16.97 4.65
C HIS A 130 11.78 -16.25 5.83
N ALA A 131 13.10 -16.09 5.83
CA ALA A 131 13.81 -15.36 6.89
C ALA A 131 13.42 -13.88 6.93
N ARG A 132 13.42 -13.19 5.77
CA ARG A 132 12.95 -11.82 5.68
C ARG A 132 11.46 -11.71 5.93
N ALA A 133 10.66 -12.66 5.43
CA ALA A 133 9.23 -12.70 5.68
C ALA A 133 8.90 -12.75 7.18
N GLU A 134 9.55 -13.64 7.92
CA GLU A 134 9.37 -13.75 9.36
C GLU A 134 9.82 -12.47 10.10
N ALA A 135 10.96 -11.89 9.70
CA ALA A 135 11.45 -10.65 10.30
C ALA A 135 10.46 -9.49 10.13
N TYR A 136 9.87 -9.35 8.94
CA TYR A 136 8.82 -8.34 8.72
C TYR A 136 7.52 -8.64 9.45
N ASN A 137 7.15 -9.92 9.61
CA ASN A 137 6.00 -10.26 10.43
C ASN A 137 6.21 -9.87 11.89
N ARG A 138 7.39 -10.11 12.46
CA ARG A 138 7.73 -9.69 13.83
C ARG A 138 7.62 -8.16 13.99
N ARG A 139 8.16 -7.40 13.03
CA ARG A 139 8.02 -5.94 13.04
C ARG A 139 6.56 -5.49 12.97
N ALA A 140 5.72 -6.16 12.17
CA ALA A 140 4.28 -5.88 12.15
C ALA A 140 3.63 -6.11 13.53
N GLY A 141 4.06 -7.17 14.25
CA GLY A 141 3.60 -7.47 15.61
C GLY A 141 3.99 -6.41 16.63
N GLU A 142 5.11 -5.70 16.45
CA GLU A 142 5.50 -4.58 17.32
C GLU A 142 4.48 -3.42 17.23
N TYR A 143 3.91 -3.19 16.05
CA TYR A 143 2.86 -2.18 15.84
C TYR A 143 1.48 -2.67 16.29
N ARG A 144 1.15 -3.93 16.00
CA ARG A 144 -0.18 -4.51 16.28
C ARG A 144 -0.07 -5.96 16.76
N PRO A 145 0.26 -6.18 18.03
CA PRO A 145 0.48 -7.53 18.58
C PRO A 145 -0.76 -8.43 18.57
N ALA A 146 -1.96 -7.84 18.55
CA ALA A 146 -3.24 -8.57 18.49
C ALA A 146 -3.81 -8.71 17.07
N SER A 147 -3.06 -8.31 16.03
CA SER A 147 -3.52 -8.43 14.66
C SER A 147 -3.74 -9.89 14.25
N PRO A 148 -4.92 -10.27 13.73
CA PRO A 148 -5.17 -11.63 13.25
C PRO A 148 -4.17 -12.06 12.16
N ALA A 149 -3.79 -11.15 11.25
CA ALA A 149 -2.82 -11.45 10.20
C ALA A 149 -1.43 -11.74 10.77
N TYR A 150 -0.97 -10.93 11.74
CA TYR A 150 0.30 -11.17 12.44
C TYR A 150 0.30 -12.53 13.14
N LEU A 151 -0.74 -12.84 13.90
CA LEU A 151 -0.82 -14.09 14.67
C LEU A 151 -0.92 -15.31 13.75
N HIS A 152 -1.67 -15.21 12.65
CA HIS A 152 -1.73 -16.25 11.62
C HIS A 152 -0.36 -16.54 11.02
N ASN A 153 0.37 -15.50 10.61
CA ASN A 153 1.70 -15.63 10.04
C ASN A 153 2.71 -16.18 11.06
N LEU A 154 2.59 -15.77 12.33
CA LEU A 154 3.45 -16.29 13.40
C LEU A 154 3.32 -17.82 13.51
N ALA A 155 2.08 -18.33 13.59
CA ALA A 155 1.82 -19.77 13.65
C ALA A 155 2.34 -20.51 12.39
N TYR A 156 2.22 -19.89 11.23
CA TYR A 156 2.75 -20.43 9.97
C TYR A 156 4.27 -20.60 10.02
N PHE A 157 5.03 -19.58 10.42
CA PHE A 157 6.49 -19.66 10.51
C PHE A 157 6.95 -20.64 11.60
N GLU A 158 6.26 -20.72 12.73
CA GLU A 158 6.53 -21.75 13.74
C GLU A 158 6.34 -23.16 13.19
N SER A 159 5.34 -23.39 12.36
CA SER A 159 5.11 -24.68 11.71
C SER A 159 6.21 -25.03 10.70
N LEU A 160 6.66 -24.06 9.92
CA LEU A 160 7.77 -24.24 8.98
C LEU A 160 9.08 -24.63 9.72
N ALA A 161 9.39 -23.97 10.83
CA ALA A 161 10.57 -24.26 11.62
C ALA A 161 10.58 -25.69 12.19
N ARG A 162 9.42 -26.26 12.49
CA ARG A 162 9.27 -27.64 12.98
C ARG A 162 9.44 -28.69 11.87
N THR A 163 9.18 -28.32 10.61
CA THR A 163 9.24 -29.23 9.47
C THR A 163 10.57 -29.23 8.75
N GLN A 164 11.44 -28.24 9.01
CA GLN A 164 12.80 -28.24 8.48
C GLN A 164 13.68 -29.17 9.33
N PRO A 165 14.34 -30.20 8.73
CA PRO A 165 15.31 -31.01 9.44
C PRO A 165 16.46 -30.11 9.93
N ALA A 166 16.96 -30.40 11.15
CA ALA A 166 18.13 -29.73 11.69
C ALA A 166 19.29 -29.80 10.68
N PRO A 167 20.10 -28.73 10.51
CA PRO A 167 21.28 -28.78 9.66
C PRO A 167 22.16 -29.95 10.13
N GLN A 168 22.47 -30.85 9.21
CA GLN A 168 23.46 -31.92 9.45
C GLN A 168 24.81 -31.23 9.59
N GLU A 169 25.42 -31.29 10.77
CA GLU A 169 26.80 -30.86 11.03
C GLU A 169 27.79 -31.68 10.22
#